data_6e01abb331e66b716823ef84fab8e9eb
#
_entry.id   6e01abb331e66b716823ef84fab8e9eb
#
_cell.length_a   1.000
_cell.length_b   1.000
_cell.length_c   1.000
_cell.angle_alpha   90.00
_cell.angle_beta   90.00
_cell.angle_gamma   90.00
#
_symmetry.space_group_name_H-M   'P 1'
#
loop_
_entity.id
_entity.type
_entity.pdbx_description
1 polymer ?
#
loop_
_entity_poly.entity_id
_entity_poly.type
_entity_poly.pdbx_seq_one_letter_code
_entity_poly.pdbx_strand_id
1 'polypeptide(L)'
;MDSLSQYKVLSAPGTVHYLPNFITEAEETSLLAQVARTPSPRWTQLANRRLQNWGGLPHPKGMIAEKMPDWLQTYVNMVNNLGVFGAKEGVDGIKPTLANHVLLNEYHPGQGIMPHLDGPMFHPTISTISLGSHTVINFYKEEGENSSLKFEDRLVTSLLVEPRSLLVLQDEMYHQLLHGIEEIHEDKIDDKICNLDNSTVIGSIIPRKTRISLTIRHVPKTSKMKLKLGR
;
A
#
# COMPACT_ATOMS: atom_id res chain seq x y z
N MET A 1 -19.80 -3.53 -16.07
CA MET A 1 -18.45 -4.09 -16.05
C MET A 1 -17.75 -3.57 -14.82
N ASP A 2 -17.09 -4.45 -14.10
CA ASP A 2 -16.38 -4.05 -12.88
C ASP A 2 -15.25 -3.08 -13.27
N SER A 3 -15.28 -1.86 -12.74
CA SER A 3 -14.34 -0.78 -13.14
C SER A 3 -12.88 -1.13 -12.87
N LEU A 4 -12.62 -2.15 -12.04
CA LEU A 4 -11.29 -2.58 -11.63
C LEU A 4 -10.69 -3.65 -12.58
N SER A 5 -11.53 -4.46 -13.24
CA SER A 5 -11.07 -5.60 -14.04
C SER A 5 -10.14 -5.22 -15.21
N GLN A 6 -10.32 -4.03 -15.78
CA GLN A 6 -9.46 -3.53 -16.87
C GLN A 6 -8.02 -3.20 -16.43
N TYR A 7 -7.79 -3.05 -15.13
CA TYR A 7 -6.49 -2.73 -14.54
C TYR A 7 -5.79 -3.95 -13.93
N LYS A 8 -6.32 -5.16 -14.19
CA LYS A 8 -5.71 -6.39 -13.70
C LYS A 8 -4.38 -6.65 -14.41
N VAL A 9 -3.32 -6.87 -13.63
CA VAL A 9 -2.01 -7.26 -14.14
C VAL A 9 -2.02 -8.77 -14.40
N LEU A 10 -2.20 -9.16 -15.66
CA LEU A 10 -2.39 -10.56 -16.05
C LEU A 10 -1.13 -11.41 -15.90
N SER A 11 0.04 -10.80 -15.94
CA SER A 11 1.35 -11.44 -15.75
C SER A 11 1.75 -11.64 -14.28
N ALA A 12 0.98 -11.09 -13.34
CA ALA A 12 1.22 -11.33 -11.92
C ALA A 12 0.77 -12.74 -11.50
N PRO A 13 1.46 -13.38 -10.51
CA PRO A 13 1.13 -14.74 -10.06
C PRO A 13 -0.16 -14.83 -9.25
N GLY A 14 -0.76 -13.72 -8.86
CA GLY A 14 -2.00 -13.65 -8.10
C GLY A 14 -2.83 -12.43 -8.48
N THR A 15 -3.77 -12.02 -7.63
CA THR A 15 -4.65 -10.89 -7.93
C THR A 15 -3.98 -9.56 -7.64
N VAL A 16 -3.59 -8.89 -8.71
CA VAL A 16 -2.99 -7.54 -8.72
C VAL A 16 -3.79 -6.65 -9.65
N HIS A 17 -4.13 -5.45 -9.17
CA HIS A 17 -4.64 -4.37 -10.02
C HIS A 17 -3.70 -3.17 -9.89
N TYR A 18 -3.32 -2.60 -11.01
CA TYR A 18 -2.45 -1.43 -11.09
C TYR A 18 -3.12 -0.33 -11.92
N LEU A 19 -3.45 0.77 -11.28
CA LEU A 19 -4.12 1.91 -11.90
C LEU A 19 -3.11 3.07 -12.00
N PRO A 20 -2.48 3.29 -13.16
CA PRO A 20 -1.63 4.46 -13.36
C PRO A 20 -2.48 5.74 -13.33
N ASN A 21 -1.90 6.83 -12.82
CA ASN A 21 -2.57 8.13 -12.72
C ASN A 21 -3.98 8.05 -12.07
N PHE A 22 -4.10 7.26 -11.00
CA PHE A 22 -5.33 7.15 -10.20
C PHE A 22 -5.76 8.50 -9.61
N ILE A 23 -4.79 9.35 -9.28
CA ILE A 23 -4.99 10.73 -8.87
C ILE A 23 -4.27 11.68 -9.85
N THR A 24 -4.73 12.91 -9.91
CA THR A 24 -4.15 13.97 -10.72
C THR A 24 -2.89 14.58 -10.10
N GLU A 25 -2.10 15.32 -10.87
CA GLU A 25 -0.92 16.05 -10.36
C GLU A 25 -1.31 17.12 -9.32
N ALA A 26 -2.45 17.76 -9.48
CA ALA A 26 -2.96 18.73 -8.52
C ALA A 26 -3.31 18.09 -7.19
N GLU A 27 -3.92 16.90 -7.21
CA GLU A 27 -4.24 16.11 -6.02
C GLU A 27 -2.96 15.61 -5.34
N GLU A 28 -1.98 15.12 -6.11
CA GLU A 28 -0.67 14.73 -5.58
C GLU A 28 0.01 15.90 -4.88
N THR A 29 0.08 17.06 -5.53
CA THR A 29 0.67 18.28 -4.97
C THR A 29 -0.01 18.68 -3.66
N SER A 30 -1.34 18.64 -3.64
CA SER A 30 -2.13 18.92 -2.43
C SER A 30 -1.83 17.93 -1.31
N LEU A 31 -1.79 16.62 -1.61
CA LEU A 31 -1.46 15.57 -0.64
C LEU A 31 -0.06 15.75 -0.04
N LEU A 32 0.95 15.95 -0.89
CA LEU A 32 2.33 16.19 -0.46
C LEU A 32 2.42 17.41 0.46
N ALA A 33 1.70 18.49 0.15
CA ALA A 33 1.65 19.68 0.99
C ALA A 33 0.98 19.40 2.35
N GLN A 34 -0.09 18.59 2.41
CA GLN A 34 -0.73 18.19 3.67
C GLN A 34 0.21 17.31 4.53
N VAL A 35 0.91 16.37 3.90
CA VAL A 35 1.89 15.52 4.58
C VAL A 35 3.04 16.36 5.15
N ALA A 36 3.56 17.32 4.39
CA ALA A 36 4.64 18.21 4.84
C ALA A 36 4.22 19.11 6.03
N ARG A 37 2.93 19.48 6.13
CA ARG A 37 2.37 20.27 7.24
C ARG A 37 2.09 19.45 8.49
N THR A 38 2.19 18.12 8.43
CA THR A 38 1.91 17.26 9.60
C THR A 38 2.96 17.50 10.70
N PRO A 39 2.53 17.79 11.94
CA PRO A 39 3.45 18.07 13.03
C PRO A 39 4.40 16.90 13.34
N SER A 40 5.65 17.21 13.71
CA SER A 40 6.68 16.20 14.02
C SER A 40 6.24 15.10 15.00
N PRO A 41 5.46 15.36 16.07
CA PRO A 41 5.01 14.31 16.98
C PRO A 41 4.06 13.26 16.36
N ARG A 42 3.51 13.53 15.18
CA ARG A 42 2.67 12.56 14.45
C ARG A 42 3.51 11.52 13.68
N TRP A 43 4.79 11.80 13.51
CA TRP A 43 5.72 10.91 12.83
C TRP A 43 6.38 9.93 13.80
N THR A 44 6.41 8.67 13.42
CA THR A 44 7.25 7.64 14.05
C THR A 44 8.47 7.41 13.16
N GLN A 45 9.66 7.67 13.72
CA GLN A 45 10.92 7.43 13.03
C GLN A 45 11.33 5.97 13.21
N LEU A 46 11.61 5.29 12.10
CA LEU A 46 12.25 3.98 12.04
C LEU A 46 13.64 4.11 11.42
N ALA A 47 14.44 3.03 11.44
CA ALA A 47 15.79 3.03 10.87
C ALA A 47 15.80 3.45 9.38
N ASN A 48 14.89 2.85 8.58
CA ASN A 48 14.92 2.94 7.11
C ASN A 48 13.66 3.59 6.52
N ARG A 49 12.88 4.33 7.29
CA ARG A 49 11.74 5.15 6.88
C ARG A 49 11.15 5.89 8.08
N ARG A 50 10.21 6.79 7.83
CA ARG A 50 9.30 7.28 8.87
C ARG A 50 7.84 7.08 8.45
N LEU A 51 6.95 7.03 9.44
CA LEU A 51 5.56 6.70 9.18
C LEU A 51 4.56 7.48 10.06
N GLN A 52 3.29 7.47 9.62
CA GLN A 52 2.14 7.96 10.39
C GLN A 52 1.03 6.91 10.32
N ASN A 53 0.29 6.72 11.43
CA ASN A 53 -0.95 5.95 11.44
C ASN A 53 -2.15 6.91 11.50
N TRP A 54 -3.13 6.66 10.64
CA TRP A 54 -4.37 7.41 10.56
C TRP A 54 -5.58 6.47 10.64
N GLY A 55 -6.65 6.91 11.32
CA GLY A 55 -7.81 6.06 11.63
C GLY A 55 -7.64 5.23 12.91
N GLY A 56 -6.45 5.23 13.50
CA GLY A 56 -6.08 4.55 14.72
C GLY A 56 -4.79 3.75 14.58
N LEU A 57 -4.30 3.18 15.68
CA LEU A 57 -3.17 2.27 15.69
C LEU A 57 -3.69 0.82 15.72
N PRO A 58 -3.43 0.00 14.70
CA PRO A 58 -3.84 -1.39 14.69
C PRO A 58 -3.24 -2.19 15.85
N HIS A 59 -4.07 -3.01 16.49
CA HIS A 59 -3.65 -3.85 17.60
C HIS A 59 -4.43 -5.18 17.62
N PRO A 60 -3.84 -6.33 18.01
CA PRO A 60 -4.53 -7.64 18.03
C PRO A 60 -5.80 -7.68 18.89
N LYS A 61 -5.84 -6.86 19.95
CA LYS A 61 -7.04 -6.71 20.81
C LYS A 61 -8.13 -5.81 20.19
N GLY A 62 -7.84 -5.12 19.12
CA GLY A 62 -8.71 -4.18 18.39
C GLY A 62 -8.12 -2.78 18.31
N MET A 63 -8.29 -2.15 17.16
CA MET A 63 -7.88 -0.76 16.92
C MET A 63 -8.84 0.20 17.62
N ILE A 64 -8.32 1.14 18.39
CA ILE A 64 -9.13 2.28 18.87
C ILE A 64 -9.30 3.23 17.69
N ALA A 65 -10.56 3.36 17.22
CA ALA A 65 -10.85 4.17 16.05
C ALA A 65 -10.68 5.67 16.36
N GLU A 66 -9.91 6.35 15.49
CA GLU A 66 -9.71 7.80 15.48
C GLU A 66 -10.33 8.41 14.23
N LYS A 67 -10.77 9.68 14.33
CA LYS A 67 -11.25 10.38 13.13
C LYS A 67 -10.09 10.60 12.16
N MET A 68 -10.28 10.18 10.92
CA MET A 68 -9.36 10.47 9.82
C MET A 68 -9.55 11.94 9.37
N PRO A 69 -8.48 12.66 9.03
CA PRO A 69 -8.62 14.03 8.53
C PRO A 69 -9.31 14.03 7.16
N ASP A 70 -10.08 15.07 6.88
CA ASP A 70 -10.95 15.14 5.70
C ASP A 70 -10.12 15.07 4.38
N TRP A 71 -8.91 15.66 4.38
CA TRP A 71 -8.01 15.59 3.23
C TRP A 71 -7.58 14.17 2.87
N LEU A 72 -7.48 13.26 3.86
CA LEU A 72 -7.12 11.87 3.64
C LEU A 72 -8.36 11.00 3.37
N GLN A 73 -9.48 11.32 4.06
CA GLN A 73 -10.75 10.59 3.90
C GLN A 73 -11.26 10.62 2.46
N THR A 74 -11.00 11.70 1.71
CA THR A 74 -11.34 11.81 0.30
C THR A 74 -10.75 10.66 -0.52
N TYR A 75 -9.46 10.36 -0.36
CA TYR A 75 -8.78 9.30 -1.10
C TYR A 75 -9.16 7.90 -0.60
N VAL A 76 -9.41 7.76 0.69
CA VAL A 76 -9.99 6.52 1.25
C VAL A 76 -11.35 6.23 0.62
N ASN A 77 -12.20 7.25 0.45
CA ASN A 77 -13.50 7.09 -0.21
C ASN A 77 -13.36 6.75 -1.70
N MET A 78 -12.39 7.36 -2.41
CA MET A 78 -12.12 6.99 -3.81
C MET A 78 -11.77 5.50 -3.94
N VAL A 79 -10.93 4.97 -3.05
CA VAL A 79 -10.56 3.55 -3.04
C VAL A 79 -11.76 2.67 -2.64
N ASN A 80 -12.55 3.07 -1.64
CA ASN A 80 -13.77 2.36 -1.24
C ASN A 80 -14.78 2.25 -2.40
N ASN A 81 -14.91 3.30 -3.22
CA ASN A 81 -15.83 3.32 -4.37
C ASN A 81 -15.42 2.34 -5.48
N LEU A 82 -14.18 1.84 -5.49
CA LEU A 82 -13.77 0.75 -6.39
C LEU A 82 -14.30 -0.62 -5.93
N GLY A 83 -14.74 -0.74 -4.66
CA GLY A 83 -15.25 -2.01 -4.12
C GLY A 83 -14.17 -3.03 -3.76
N VAL A 84 -12.91 -2.60 -3.62
CA VAL A 84 -11.74 -3.49 -3.39
C VAL A 84 -11.77 -4.25 -2.06
N PHE A 85 -12.54 -3.77 -1.06
CA PHE A 85 -12.67 -4.40 0.25
C PHE A 85 -13.93 -5.27 0.38
N GLY A 86 -14.73 -5.47 -0.67
CA GLY A 86 -15.94 -6.27 -0.66
C GLY A 86 -17.14 -5.57 -1.28
N ALA A 87 -18.36 -6.03 -1.01
CA ALA A 87 -19.57 -5.53 -1.63
C ALA A 87 -19.74 -4.01 -1.50
N LYS A 88 -20.14 -3.37 -2.59
CA LYS A 88 -20.52 -1.95 -2.60
C LYS A 88 -21.81 -1.76 -1.81
N GLU A 89 -22.00 -0.57 -1.26
CA GLU A 89 -23.25 -0.19 -0.58
C GLU A 89 -24.45 -0.42 -1.51
N GLY A 90 -25.50 -1.10 -1.00
CA GLY A 90 -26.75 -1.33 -1.72
C GLY A 90 -26.89 -2.68 -2.42
N VAL A 91 -25.91 -3.59 -2.34
CA VAL A 91 -26.06 -4.95 -2.83
C VAL A 91 -26.50 -5.86 -1.67
N ASP A 92 -27.71 -6.44 -1.79
CA ASP A 92 -28.29 -7.51 -0.93
C ASP A 92 -28.33 -7.24 0.60
N GLY A 93 -28.40 -5.99 1.04
CA GLY A 93 -28.46 -5.66 2.48
C GLY A 93 -27.18 -5.97 3.26
N ILE A 94 -26.10 -6.33 2.58
CA ILE A 94 -24.78 -6.57 3.17
C ILE A 94 -24.11 -5.21 3.44
N LYS A 95 -23.65 -4.99 4.68
CA LYS A 95 -22.86 -3.79 4.99
C LYS A 95 -21.55 -3.83 4.21
N PRO A 96 -21.20 -2.75 3.50
CA PRO A 96 -19.93 -2.68 2.79
C PRO A 96 -18.76 -2.74 3.78
N THR A 97 -17.72 -3.47 3.41
CA THR A 97 -16.45 -3.40 4.12
C THR A 97 -15.69 -2.18 3.60
N LEU A 98 -15.50 -1.18 4.47
CA LEU A 98 -14.86 0.08 4.11
C LEU A 98 -13.50 0.20 4.80
N ALA A 99 -12.52 0.73 4.10
CA ALA A 99 -11.24 1.08 4.70
C ALA A 99 -11.43 2.08 5.84
N ASN A 100 -10.69 1.84 6.93
CA ASN A 100 -10.76 2.63 8.16
C ASN A 100 -9.36 2.94 8.75
N HIS A 101 -8.31 2.57 8.03
CA HIS A 101 -6.92 2.77 8.44
C HIS A 101 -6.06 3.16 7.25
N VAL A 102 -5.14 4.11 7.45
CA VAL A 102 -4.09 4.46 6.48
C VAL A 102 -2.75 4.47 7.20
N LEU A 103 -1.82 3.66 6.70
CA LEU A 103 -0.42 3.75 7.04
C LEU A 103 0.27 4.60 5.97
N LEU A 104 0.73 5.78 6.37
CA LEU A 104 1.53 6.64 5.53
C LEU A 104 3.01 6.35 5.83
N ASN A 105 3.78 5.96 4.81
CA ASN A 105 5.23 5.83 4.90
C ASN A 105 5.92 6.86 4.02
N GLU A 106 7.06 7.37 4.47
CA GLU A 106 7.99 8.18 3.69
C GLU A 106 9.33 7.47 3.59
N TYR A 107 9.82 7.35 2.36
CA TYR A 107 11.11 6.77 2.00
C TYR A 107 11.95 7.80 1.25
N HIS A 108 13.16 8.04 1.73
CA HIS A 108 14.19 8.75 0.96
C HIS A 108 14.97 7.77 0.06
N PRO A 109 15.71 8.24 -0.96
CA PRO A 109 16.64 7.40 -1.70
C PRO A 109 17.57 6.62 -0.76
N GLY A 110 17.77 5.34 -1.02
CA GLY A 110 18.52 4.43 -0.15
C GLY A 110 17.72 3.85 1.03
N GLN A 111 16.47 4.22 1.20
CA GLN A 111 15.57 3.66 2.21
C GLN A 111 14.62 2.61 1.61
N GLY A 112 14.18 1.67 2.45
CA GLY A 112 13.31 0.58 2.04
C GLY A 112 12.54 -0.07 3.20
N ILE A 113 12.02 -1.26 2.93
CA ILE A 113 11.38 -2.09 3.92
C ILE A 113 11.67 -3.56 3.61
N MET A 114 12.11 -4.30 4.62
CA MET A 114 12.37 -5.74 4.47
C MET A 114 11.09 -6.48 4.04
N PRO A 115 11.23 -7.56 3.27
CA PRO A 115 10.11 -8.41 2.87
C PRO A 115 9.30 -8.92 4.05
N HIS A 116 7.99 -8.71 4.03
CA HIS A 116 7.05 -9.05 5.10
C HIS A 116 5.65 -9.30 4.55
N LEU A 117 4.80 -9.96 5.34
CA LEU A 117 3.35 -9.99 5.19
C LEU A 117 2.73 -8.90 6.06
N ASP A 118 1.62 -8.33 5.63
CA ASP A 118 0.88 -7.35 6.45
C ASP A 118 0.24 -7.96 7.70
N GLY A 119 -0.01 -9.25 7.66
CA GLY A 119 -0.51 -10.03 8.79
C GLY A 119 -2.03 -10.02 8.98
N PRO A 120 -2.54 -10.83 9.94
CA PRO A 120 -3.95 -11.19 10.04
C PRO A 120 -4.84 -10.11 10.68
N MET A 121 -4.29 -8.96 11.04
CA MET A 121 -5.07 -7.87 11.65
C MET A 121 -5.92 -7.09 10.64
N PHE A 122 -5.67 -7.28 9.35
CA PHE A 122 -6.32 -6.54 8.27
C PHE A 122 -7.22 -7.46 7.43
N HIS A 123 -8.21 -6.87 6.78
CA HIS A 123 -8.90 -7.51 5.67
C HIS A 123 -7.88 -7.87 4.58
N PRO A 124 -7.98 -9.04 3.92
CA PRO A 124 -6.95 -9.53 2.99
C PRO A 124 -6.92 -8.76 1.66
N THR A 125 -6.83 -7.45 1.75
CA THR A 125 -6.65 -6.52 0.64
C THR A 125 -5.76 -5.37 1.09
N ILE A 126 -4.72 -5.09 0.31
CA ILE A 126 -3.87 -3.91 0.47
C ILE A 126 -4.12 -3.00 -0.72
N SER A 127 -4.40 -1.73 -0.49
CA SER A 127 -4.39 -0.71 -1.53
C SER A 127 -3.42 0.40 -1.19
N THR A 128 -2.55 0.75 -2.14
CA THR A 128 -1.48 1.72 -1.91
C THR A 128 -1.47 2.78 -2.99
N ILE A 129 -1.66 4.04 -2.61
CA ILE A 129 -1.41 5.20 -3.48
C ILE A 129 0.04 5.64 -3.29
N SER A 130 0.79 5.76 -4.39
CA SER A 130 2.18 6.22 -4.41
C SER A 130 2.27 7.69 -4.80
N LEU A 131 3.15 8.46 -4.14
CA LEU A 131 3.36 9.89 -4.36
C LEU A 131 4.86 10.19 -4.45
N GLY A 132 5.23 11.20 -5.23
CA GLY A 132 6.53 11.85 -5.27
C GLY A 132 7.60 11.11 -6.07
N SER A 133 7.73 9.81 -5.92
CA SER A 133 8.68 8.98 -6.66
C SER A 133 8.11 7.61 -6.96
N HIS A 134 8.64 6.98 -8.01
CA HIS A 134 8.50 5.54 -8.23
C HIS A 134 9.29 4.73 -7.21
N THR A 135 9.00 3.43 -7.17
CA THR A 135 9.85 2.39 -6.58
C THR A 135 9.50 1.03 -7.20
N VAL A 136 10.41 0.08 -7.12
CA VAL A 136 10.11 -1.32 -7.39
C VAL A 136 9.74 -2.02 -6.09
N ILE A 137 8.60 -2.73 -6.09
CA ILE A 137 8.18 -3.62 -4.99
C ILE A 137 8.46 -5.04 -5.43
N ASN A 138 9.29 -5.74 -4.66
CA ASN A 138 9.67 -7.13 -4.90
C ASN A 138 8.79 -8.07 -4.09
N PHE A 139 8.41 -9.21 -4.68
CA PHE A 139 7.58 -10.24 -4.06
C PHE A 139 8.35 -11.55 -3.99
N TYR A 140 8.41 -12.13 -2.78
CA TYR A 140 9.23 -13.29 -2.47
C TYR A 140 8.37 -14.42 -1.89
N LYS A 141 8.73 -15.66 -2.18
CA LYS A 141 8.19 -16.81 -1.43
C LYS A 141 8.64 -16.74 0.02
N GLU A 142 7.74 -17.10 0.93
CA GLU A 142 8.11 -17.35 2.33
C GLU A 142 9.08 -18.53 2.43
N GLU A 143 9.99 -18.50 3.40
CA GLU A 143 10.92 -19.58 3.63
C GLU A 143 10.21 -20.78 4.25
N GLY A 144 10.20 -21.91 3.56
CA GLY A 144 9.73 -23.18 4.15
C GLY A 144 10.77 -23.73 5.14
N GLU A 145 10.33 -24.47 6.14
CA GLU A 145 11.17 -25.04 7.22
C GLU A 145 12.38 -25.85 6.73
N ASN A 146 12.38 -26.33 5.46
CA ASN A 146 13.44 -27.13 4.85
C ASN A 146 14.02 -26.46 3.58
N SER A 147 13.85 -25.17 3.41
CA SER A 147 14.35 -24.46 2.21
C SER A 147 15.85 -24.22 2.33
N SER A 148 16.63 -24.68 1.35
CA SER A 148 18.04 -24.34 1.15
C SER A 148 18.24 -23.21 0.12
N LEU A 149 17.16 -22.56 -0.33
CA LEU A 149 17.21 -21.51 -1.32
C LEU A 149 17.84 -20.25 -0.75
N LYS A 150 18.73 -19.63 -1.50
CA LYS A 150 19.21 -18.28 -1.16
C LYS A 150 18.04 -17.30 -1.26
N PHE A 151 18.14 -16.21 -0.51
CA PHE A 151 17.08 -15.19 -0.48
C PHE A 151 16.75 -14.65 -1.88
N GLU A 152 17.77 -14.40 -2.71
CA GLU A 152 17.63 -13.87 -4.07
C GLU A 152 16.85 -14.83 -4.99
N ASP A 153 16.99 -16.16 -4.77
CA ASP A 153 16.30 -17.19 -5.54
C ASP A 153 14.81 -17.34 -5.17
N ARG A 154 14.36 -16.66 -4.10
CA ARG A 154 12.97 -16.64 -3.65
C ARG A 154 12.13 -15.56 -4.35
N LEU A 155 12.75 -14.68 -5.12
CA LEU A 155 12.05 -13.64 -5.86
C LEU A 155 11.11 -14.27 -6.90
N VAL A 156 9.84 -13.93 -6.82
CA VAL A 156 8.78 -14.43 -7.71
C VAL A 156 8.50 -13.45 -8.83
N THR A 157 8.33 -12.18 -8.48
CA THR A 157 8.02 -11.10 -9.42
C THR A 157 8.27 -9.74 -8.76
N SER A 158 8.28 -8.71 -9.59
CA SER A 158 8.41 -7.33 -9.15
C SER A 158 7.32 -6.47 -9.79
N LEU A 159 6.97 -5.36 -9.16
CA LEU A 159 6.05 -4.34 -9.68
C LEU A 159 6.72 -2.97 -9.63
N LEU A 160 6.72 -2.26 -10.74
CA LEU A 160 7.07 -0.84 -10.78
C LEU A 160 5.84 -0.02 -10.39
N VAL A 161 5.91 0.70 -9.29
CA VAL A 161 4.84 1.59 -8.84
C VAL A 161 5.26 3.04 -9.01
N GLU A 162 4.59 3.75 -9.88
CA GLU A 162 4.87 5.13 -10.24
C GLU A 162 4.10 6.12 -9.35
N PRO A 163 4.52 7.40 -9.30
CA PRO A 163 3.74 8.44 -8.65
C PRO A 163 2.30 8.49 -9.19
N ARG A 164 1.36 8.83 -8.32
CA ARG A 164 -0.09 8.93 -8.61
C ARG A 164 -0.79 7.60 -8.93
N SER A 165 -0.07 6.48 -8.91
CA SER A 165 -0.68 5.17 -9.13
C SER A 165 -1.39 4.65 -7.88
N LEU A 166 -2.38 3.78 -8.11
CA LEU A 166 -2.97 2.90 -7.09
C LEU A 166 -2.59 1.45 -7.42
N LEU A 167 -1.99 0.78 -6.45
CA LEU A 167 -1.74 -0.65 -6.45
C LEU A 167 -2.73 -1.33 -5.51
N VAL A 168 -3.39 -2.42 -5.97
CA VAL A 168 -4.25 -3.27 -5.13
C VAL A 168 -3.73 -4.71 -5.19
N LEU A 169 -3.48 -5.28 -4.02
CA LEU A 169 -3.00 -6.66 -3.81
C LEU A 169 -4.05 -7.46 -3.05
N GLN A 170 -4.38 -8.65 -3.55
CA GLN A 170 -5.39 -9.55 -2.96
C GLN A 170 -4.93 -11.01 -3.10
N ASP A 171 -5.67 -11.92 -2.49
CA ASP A 171 -5.51 -13.38 -2.59
C ASP A 171 -4.05 -13.84 -2.30
N GLU A 172 -3.41 -14.56 -3.23
CA GLU A 172 -2.04 -15.09 -3.06
C GLU A 172 -1.02 -13.98 -2.79
N MET A 173 -1.18 -12.82 -3.44
CA MET A 173 -0.28 -11.68 -3.24
C MET A 173 -0.33 -11.14 -1.82
N TYR A 174 -1.47 -11.30 -1.14
CA TYR A 174 -1.63 -10.90 0.25
C TYR A 174 -1.19 -12.00 1.23
N HIS A 175 -1.56 -13.26 0.97
CA HIS A 175 -1.44 -14.34 1.94
C HIS A 175 -0.13 -15.11 1.87
N GLN A 176 0.51 -15.18 0.68
CA GLN A 176 1.56 -16.13 0.40
C GLN A 176 2.89 -15.49 -0.01
N LEU A 177 2.87 -14.23 -0.45
CA LEU A 177 4.06 -13.55 -0.92
C LEU A 177 4.47 -12.42 0.02
N LEU A 178 5.70 -12.51 0.51
CA LEU A 178 6.34 -11.40 1.22
C LEU A 178 6.58 -10.27 0.21
N HIS A 179 6.28 -9.03 0.59
CA HIS A 179 6.59 -7.87 -0.23
C HIS A 179 7.58 -6.94 0.47
N GLY A 180 8.50 -6.39 -0.30
CA GLY A 180 9.55 -5.52 0.21
C GLY A 180 10.02 -4.49 -0.80
N ILE A 181 10.75 -3.49 -0.32
CA ILE A 181 11.40 -2.45 -1.13
C ILE A 181 12.86 -2.44 -0.75
N GLU A 182 13.74 -2.62 -1.73
CA GLU A 182 15.20 -2.63 -1.51
C GLU A 182 15.72 -1.24 -1.12
N GLU A 183 16.78 -1.23 -0.32
CA GLU A 183 17.46 -0.02 0.17
C GLU A 183 18.49 0.47 -0.84
N ILE A 184 18.02 0.93 -2.02
CA ILE A 184 18.84 1.39 -3.13
C ILE A 184 18.46 2.81 -3.55
N HIS A 185 19.37 3.49 -4.25
CA HIS A 185 19.19 4.87 -4.71
C HIS A 185 18.53 4.98 -6.09
N GLU A 186 18.55 3.91 -6.85
CA GLU A 186 18.02 3.84 -8.22
C GLU A 186 17.48 2.44 -8.52
N ASP A 187 16.44 2.35 -9.33
CA ASP A 187 15.85 1.09 -9.79
C ASP A 187 16.35 0.76 -11.21
N LYS A 188 16.83 -0.45 -11.39
CA LYS A 188 17.08 -1.01 -12.72
C LYS A 188 15.82 -1.71 -13.21
N ILE A 189 15.34 -1.30 -14.37
CA ILE A 189 14.18 -1.93 -15.01
C ILE A 189 14.62 -3.23 -15.70
N ASP A 190 14.02 -4.34 -15.28
CA ASP A 190 14.29 -5.66 -15.84
C ASP A 190 13.00 -6.43 -16.17
N ASP A 191 13.15 -7.62 -16.73
CA ASP A 191 12.06 -8.49 -17.17
C ASP A 191 11.28 -9.18 -16.04
N LYS A 192 11.74 -9.07 -14.79
CA LYS A 192 11.03 -9.56 -13.60
C LYS A 192 9.89 -8.64 -13.17
N ILE A 193 9.87 -7.40 -13.67
CA ILE A 193 8.82 -6.44 -13.43
C ILE A 193 7.62 -6.76 -14.30
N CYS A 194 6.56 -7.26 -13.70
CA CYS A 194 5.42 -7.83 -14.43
C CYS A 194 4.38 -6.82 -14.93
N ASN A 195 4.47 -5.54 -14.55
CA ASN A 195 3.51 -4.50 -14.96
C ASN A 195 4.10 -3.45 -15.90
N LEU A 196 5.19 -3.75 -16.58
CA LEU A 196 5.77 -2.83 -17.56
C LEU A 196 4.85 -2.70 -18.78
N ASP A 197 4.76 -1.49 -19.29
CA ASP A 197 4.13 -1.21 -20.57
C ASP A 197 5.14 -1.31 -21.75
N ASN A 198 4.62 -1.27 -22.97
CA ASN A 198 5.42 -1.36 -24.18
C ASN A 198 6.37 -0.17 -24.43
N SER A 199 6.20 0.92 -23.68
CA SER A 199 7.05 2.12 -23.78
C SER A 199 8.26 2.04 -22.85
N THR A 200 8.24 1.14 -21.89
CA THR A 200 9.30 1.01 -20.87
C THR A 200 10.52 0.29 -21.42
N VAL A 201 11.69 0.89 -21.31
CA VAL A 201 12.95 0.36 -21.83
C VAL A 201 13.60 -0.52 -20.78
N ILE A 202 13.67 -1.83 -21.04
CA ILE A 202 14.42 -2.78 -20.20
C ILE A 202 15.91 -2.42 -20.20
N GLY A 203 16.52 -2.46 -19.02
CA GLY A 203 17.91 -2.06 -18.80
C GLY A 203 18.08 -0.58 -18.41
N SER A 204 17.01 0.23 -18.50
CA SER A 204 17.07 1.59 -18.01
C SER A 204 17.25 1.65 -16.49
N ILE A 205 17.90 2.71 -16.02
CA ILE A 205 18.12 2.99 -14.60
C ILE A 205 17.37 4.26 -14.26
N ILE A 206 16.53 4.20 -13.23
CA ILE A 206 15.69 5.34 -12.82
C ILE A 206 16.06 5.74 -11.39
N PRO A 207 16.60 6.96 -11.17
CA PRO A 207 16.94 7.45 -9.84
C PRO A 207 15.70 7.66 -8.98
N ARG A 208 15.71 7.14 -7.73
CA ARG A 208 14.65 7.38 -6.75
C ARG A 208 14.72 8.80 -6.20
N LYS A 209 13.56 9.34 -5.89
CA LYS A 209 13.38 10.56 -5.08
C LYS A 209 12.65 10.20 -3.80
N THR A 210 12.28 11.19 -2.99
CA THR A 210 11.44 10.95 -1.82
C THR A 210 10.07 10.41 -2.27
N ARG A 211 9.74 9.21 -1.81
CA ARG A 211 8.45 8.56 -2.06
C ARG A 211 7.59 8.60 -0.80
N ILE A 212 6.32 8.91 -0.96
CA ILE A 212 5.31 8.72 0.07
C ILE A 212 4.33 7.66 -0.41
N SER A 213 3.97 6.73 0.45
CA SER A 213 2.91 5.76 0.19
C SER A 213 1.77 5.90 1.20
N LEU A 214 0.54 5.88 0.69
CA LEU A 214 -0.68 5.80 1.49
C LEU A 214 -1.20 4.37 1.39
N THR A 215 -0.88 3.52 2.37
CA THR A 215 -1.36 2.13 2.42
C THR A 215 -2.70 2.11 3.15
N ILE A 216 -3.76 1.95 2.37
CA ILE A 216 -5.18 2.03 2.78
C ILE A 216 -5.66 0.61 3.06
N ARG A 217 -6.21 0.37 4.27
CA ARG A 217 -6.60 -0.96 4.76
C ARG A 217 -7.93 -0.92 5.50
N HIS A 218 -8.57 -2.07 5.63
CA HIS A 218 -9.66 -2.29 6.56
C HIS A 218 -9.17 -3.10 7.78
N VAL A 219 -9.37 -2.55 8.98
CA VAL A 219 -9.16 -3.23 10.26
C VAL A 219 -10.51 -3.70 10.78
N PRO A 220 -10.83 -5.02 10.73
CA PRO A 220 -12.15 -5.53 11.11
C PRO A 220 -12.47 -5.33 12.60
N LYS A 221 -11.45 -5.51 13.45
CA LYS A 221 -11.62 -5.43 14.90
C LYS A 221 -11.32 -4.04 15.40
N THR A 222 -12.38 -3.25 15.62
CA THR A 222 -12.29 -1.90 16.18
C THR A 222 -13.01 -1.79 17.52
N SER A 223 -12.54 -0.91 18.40
CA SER A 223 -13.19 -0.56 19.65
C SER A 223 -13.39 0.97 19.73
N LYS A 224 -14.52 1.38 20.33
CA LYS A 224 -14.74 2.80 20.65
C LYS A 224 -14.20 3.05 22.05
N MET A 225 -13.29 4.00 22.20
CA MET A 225 -12.86 4.44 23.54
C MET A 225 -14.06 5.14 24.20
N LYS A 226 -14.67 4.52 25.22
CA LYS A 226 -15.58 5.22 26.10
C LYS A 226 -14.71 6.05 27.05
N LEU A 227 -14.54 7.33 26.80
CA LEU A 227 -14.06 8.27 27.81
C LEU A 227 -15.03 8.19 28.99
N LYS A 228 -14.66 7.46 30.05
CA LYS A 228 -15.29 7.67 31.38
C LYS A 228 -14.77 9.02 31.87
N LEU A 229 -15.50 10.08 31.60
CA LEU A 229 -15.37 11.30 32.37
C LEU A 229 -15.72 10.91 33.81
N GLY A 230 -14.70 10.77 34.66
CA GLY A 230 -14.89 10.62 36.10
C GLY A 230 -15.73 11.82 36.59
N ARG A 231 -16.82 11.51 37.30
CA ARG A 231 -17.52 12.48 38.11
C ARG A 231 -16.72 12.74 39.37
#